data_b736f7d479279a2a6bcdb5c30cd6f4db
#
_entry.id   b736f7d479279a2a6bcdb5c30cd6f4db
#
_cell.length_a   1.000
_cell.length_b   1.000
_cell.length_c   1.000
_cell.angle_alpha   90.00
_cell.angle_beta   90.00
_cell.angle_gamma   90.00
#
_symmetry.space_group_name_H-M   'P 1'
#
loop_
_entity.id
_entity.type
_entity.pdbx_description
1 polymer ?
#
loop_
_entity_poly.entity_id
_entity_poly.type
_entity_poly.pdbx_seq_one_letter_code
_entity_poly.pdbx_strand_id
1 'polypeptide(L)'
;MRDVDMTVTADDGLPLVGTLTLPAGPGPHPAVLLLHGSGRLDRDANTGRLRMELGPPLAAALAKDGIATLRYDRRGVGATSGDWRATGFADNRRDAAAALRALAVRPDIRADAIGVVGHSEGAVHAMSLGAHPGVAAVVLLAGFARLGEDALRWQAGMIARDLPALVRPLLPALRALADRQLARIKTTSTDVARVVGVPMNARWMRELLSHDPRPDLANIRVPVLAITGGKDVQVDPADLDEIRRLVPGEVEVHRIPDLTHLLRRDPGRPSARSYPRLLRRPVDADLLAQVAGWLAHRLRETPQEIRAAGRADPPGGTKTS
;
A
#
# COMPACT_ATOMS: atom_id res chain seq x y z
N MET A 1 -11.04 21.88 2.02
CA MET A 1 -10.05 21.05 2.71
C MET A 1 -8.91 21.92 3.20
N ARG A 2 -8.22 21.50 4.25
CA ARG A 2 -7.02 22.13 4.80
C ARG A 2 -6.00 21.09 5.22
N ASP A 3 -4.73 21.39 5.03
CA ASP A 3 -3.63 20.57 5.53
C ASP A 3 -3.19 21.08 6.91
N VAL A 4 -2.92 20.14 7.81
CA VAL A 4 -2.44 20.39 9.17
C VAL A 4 -1.18 19.55 9.37
N ASP A 5 -0.13 20.17 9.90
CA ASP A 5 1.07 19.44 10.28
C ASP A 5 0.76 18.48 11.44
N MET A 6 1.24 17.26 11.31
CA MET A 6 1.05 16.23 12.32
C MET A 6 2.38 15.50 12.56
N THR A 7 2.74 15.34 13.83
CA THR A 7 3.86 14.49 14.22
C THR A 7 3.32 13.24 14.89
N VAL A 8 3.76 12.08 14.38
CA VAL A 8 3.50 10.77 14.99
C VAL A 8 4.72 10.33 15.77
N THR A 9 4.55 9.97 17.02
CA THR A 9 5.63 9.38 17.81
C THR A 9 5.69 7.88 17.56
N ALA A 10 6.79 7.42 16.97
CA ALA A 10 7.06 5.99 16.81
C ALA A 10 7.32 5.31 18.16
N ASP A 11 7.26 3.97 18.22
CA ASP A 11 7.40 3.21 19.47
C ASP A 11 8.76 3.39 20.16
N ASP A 12 9.79 3.77 19.41
CA ASP A 12 11.14 4.11 19.91
C ASP A 12 11.34 5.61 20.20
N GLY A 13 10.27 6.40 20.15
CA GLY A 13 10.29 7.84 20.42
C GLY A 13 10.66 8.71 19.21
N LEU A 14 10.98 8.14 18.03
CA LEU A 14 11.29 8.94 16.85
C LEU A 14 10.05 9.72 16.37
N PRO A 15 10.14 11.05 16.14
CA PRO A 15 9.07 11.83 15.56
C PRO A 15 9.00 11.61 14.05
N LEU A 16 7.89 11.05 13.57
CA LEU A 16 7.56 10.91 12.15
C LEU A 16 6.74 12.12 11.74
N VAL A 17 7.26 12.91 10.82
CA VAL A 17 6.60 14.14 10.36
C VAL A 17 5.56 13.78 9.30
N GLY A 18 4.34 14.28 9.48
CA GLY A 18 3.21 13.97 8.61
C GLY A 18 2.35 15.19 8.28
N THR A 19 1.39 14.96 7.43
CA THR A 19 0.34 15.91 7.06
C THR A 19 -1.02 15.23 7.21
N LEU A 20 -1.89 15.83 8.00
CA LEU A 20 -3.29 15.46 8.08
C LEU A 20 -4.10 16.42 7.20
N THR A 21 -4.63 15.91 6.09
CA THR A 21 -5.57 16.66 5.26
C THR A 21 -6.96 16.49 5.84
N LEU A 22 -7.57 17.58 6.27
CA LEU A 22 -8.94 17.61 6.80
C LEU A 22 -9.92 18.08 5.72
N PRO A 23 -11.11 17.46 5.58
CA PRO A 23 -12.17 17.94 4.71
C PRO A 23 -12.72 19.30 5.19
N ALA A 24 -13.61 19.92 4.42
CA ALA A 24 -14.35 21.08 4.84
C ALA A 24 -15.47 20.69 5.82
N GLY A 25 -15.83 21.63 6.71
CA GLY A 25 -16.89 21.44 7.70
C GLY A 25 -16.38 21.02 9.09
N PRO A 26 -17.30 20.91 10.05
CA PRO A 26 -16.97 20.49 11.40
C PRO A 26 -16.71 18.97 11.45
N GLY A 27 -15.79 18.56 12.33
CA GLY A 27 -15.55 17.17 12.67
C GLY A 27 -16.44 16.66 13.82
N PRO A 28 -16.22 15.43 14.32
CA PRO A 28 -15.14 14.53 13.90
C PRO A 28 -15.40 13.86 12.55
N HIS A 29 -14.35 13.67 11.75
CA HIS A 29 -14.41 13.09 10.41
C HIS A 29 -14.00 11.62 10.40
N PRO A 30 -14.57 10.77 9.50
CA PRO A 30 -13.92 9.53 9.11
C PRO A 30 -12.50 9.83 8.59
N ALA A 31 -11.59 8.88 8.70
CA ALA A 31 -10.21 9.13 8.28
C ALA A 31 -9.59 7.94 7.56
N VAL A 32 -8.52 8.22 6.83
CA VAL A 32 -7.68 7.22 6.15
C VAL A 32 -6.22 7.44 6.54
N LEU A 33 -5.54 6.35 6.89
CA LEU A 33 -4.09 6.29 6.91
C LEU A 33 -3.60 5.84 5.53
N LEU A 34 -2.83 6.68 4.84
CA LEU A 34 -2.24 6.36 3.54
C LEU A 34 -0.79 5.89 3.67
N LEU A 35 -0.52 4.68 3.18
CA LEU A 35 0.79 4.02 3.19
C LEU A 35 1.32 3.88 1.75
N HIS A 36 2.45 4.52 1.46
CA HIS A 36 3.06 4.47 0.13
C HIS A 36 4.00 3.27 -0.07
N GLY A 37 4.43 3.04 -1.31
CA GLY A 37 5.31 1.95 -1.73
C GLY A 37 6.73 2.02 -1.18
N SER A 38 7.56 1.06 -1.59
CA SER A 38 8.95 0.91 -1.17
C SER A 38 9.85 2.02 -1.71
N GLY A 39 11.02 2.16 -1.06
CA GLY A 39 12.05 3.09 -1.46
C GLY A 39 12.07 4.38 -0.63
N ARG A 40 12.95 5.30 -1.04
CA ARG A 40 13.10 6.60 -0.40
C ARG A 40 12.02 7.57 -0.88
N LEU A 41 10.77 7.27 -0.55
CA LEU A 41 9.61 8.08 -0.91
C LEU A 41 9.12 8.89 0.29
N ASP A 42 8.87 10.17 0.10
CA ASP A 42 8.22 11.03 1.07
C ASP A 42 6.73 10.71 1.23
N ARG A 43 6.02 11.44 2.08
CA ARG A 43 4.59 11.28 2.38
C ARG A 43 3.67 11.40 1.16
N ASP A 44 4.16 12.01 0.08
CA ASP A 44 3.44 12.20 -1.19
C ASP A 44 3.83 11.18 -2.26
N ALA A 45 4.64 10.18 -1.85
CA ALA A 45 5.23 9.15 -2.69
C ALA A 45 6.21 9.72 -3.72
N ASN A 46 6.98 10.76 -3.35
CA ASN A 46 7.99 11.39 -4.18
C ASN A 46 9.40 11.15 -3.66
N THR A 47 10.37 11.15 -4.56
CA THR A 47 11.80 11.29 -4.26
C THR A 47 12.41 12.19 -5.32
N GLY A 48 13.57 12.79 -5.09
CA GLY A 48 14.16 13.87 -5.89
C GLY A 48 13.94 13.85 -7.42
N ARG A 49 13.93 12.65 -8.04
CA ARG A 49 13.71 12.49 -9.50
C ARG A 49 12.42 11.76 -9.86
N LEU A 50 11.85 10.99 -8.93
CA LEU A 50 10.64 10.21 -9.13
C LEU A 50 9.48 10.92 -8.43
N ARG A 51 8.52 11.42 -9.20
CA ARG A 51 7.32 12.04 -8.68
C ARG A 51 6.12 11.14 -8.96
N MET A 52 5.80 10.30 -7.99
CA MET A 52 4.59 9.49 -8.06
C MET A 52 3.34 10.33 -7.80
N GLU A 53 3.44 11.34 -6.94
CA GLU A 53 2.37 12.28 -6.60
C GLU A 53 1.04 11.56 -6.31
N LEU A 54 1.11 10.52 -5.48
CA LEU A 54 -0.08 9.75 -5.10
C LEU A 54 -0.82 10.39 -3.92
N GLY A 55 -0.07 10.91 -2.94
CA GLY A 55 -0.62 11.41 -1.70
C GLY A 55 -1.63 12.55 -1.86
N PRO A 56 -1.25 13.70 -2.43
CA PRO A 56 -2.13 14.86 -2.52
C PRO A 56 -3.41 14.61 -3.34
N PRO A 57 -3.38 14.00 -4.54
CA PRO A 57 -4.62 13.79 -5.31
C PRO A 57 -5.56 12.78 -4.64
N LEU A 58 -5.05 11.75 -3.98
CA LEU A 58 -5.89 10.82 -3.23
C LEU A 58 -6.50 11.49 -2.00
N ALA A 59 -5.71 12.27 -1.24
CA ALA A 59 -6.22 13.04 -0.10
C ALA A 59 -7.27 14.06 -0.54
N ALA A 60 -7.09 14.70 -1.71
CA ALA A 60 -8.07 15.62 -2.26
C ALA A 60 -9.38 14.92 -2.68
N ALA A 61 -9.30 13.71 -3.27
CA ALA A 61 -10.47 12.92 -3.61
C ALA A 61 -11.24 12.50 -2.35
N LEU A 62 -10.54 11.98 -1.33
CA LEU A 62 -11.12 11.60 -0.05
C LEU A 62 -11.76 12.79 0.69
N ALA A 63 -11.10 13.96 0.68
CA ALA A 63 -11.62 15.15 1.34
C ALA A 63 -12.91 15.68 0.72
N LYS A 64 -13.13 15.49 -0.60
CA LYS A 64 -14.41 15.80 -1.27
C LYS A 64 -15.55 14.95 -0.72
N ASP A 65 -15.26 13.72 -0.33
CA ASP A 65 -16.21 12.79 0.27
C ASP A 65 -16.27 12.85 1.80
N GLY A 66 -15.65 13.89 2.40
CA GLY A 66 -15.70 14.15 3.84
C GLY A 66 -14.75 13.30 4.67
N ILE A 67 -13.72 12.68 4.07
CA ILE A 67 -12.76 11.78 4.71
C ILE A 67 -11.43 12.50 4.90
N ALA A 68 -10.92 12.53 6.13
CA ALA A 68 -9.59 13.03 6.45
C ALA A 68 -8.51 12.03 5.99
N THR A 69 -7.28 12.51 5.72
CA THR A 69 -6.18 11.63 5.29
C THR A 69 -4.89 11.96 5.99
N LEU A 70 -4.32 10.99 6.72
CA LEU A 70 -2.98 11.09 7.28
C LEU A 70 -1.96 10.49 6.32
N ARG A 71 -0.90 11.24 6.04
CA ARG A 71 0.29 10.84 5.27
C ARG A 71 1.51 11.22 6.09
N TYR A 72 2.53 10.37 6.17
CA TYR A 72 3.75 10.67 6.92
C TYR A 72 5.02 10.27 6.16
N ASP A 73 6.11 10.97 6.46
CA ASP A 73 7.44 10.64 5.95
C ASP A 73 8.03 9.47 6.74
N ARG A 74 8.51 8.44 6.06
CA ARG A 74 9.23 7.35 6.70
C ARG A 74 10.58 7.83 7.26
N ARG A 75 11.19 7.03 8.10
CA ARG A 75 12.52 7.28 8.71
C ARG A 75 13.57 7.63 7.66
N GLY A 76 14.29 8.73 7.85
CA GLY A 76 15.34 9.22 6.95
C GLY A 76 14.85 9.70 5.59
N VAL A 77 13.55 10.06 5.50
CA VAL A 77 12.94 10.58 4.26
C VAL A 77 12.16 11.86 4.56
N GLY A 78 12.09 12.76 3.60
CA GLY A 78 11.36 14.03 3.72
C GLY A 78 11.83 14.85 4.91
N ALA A 79 10.92 15.18 5.83
CA ALA A 79 11.19 15.92 7.04
C ALA A 79 11.44 15.01 8.27
N THR A 80 11.29 13.69 8.14
CA THR A 80 11.56 12.75 9.24
C THR A 80 13.05 12.41 9.29
N SER A 81 13.64 12.55 10.49
CA SER A 81 15.03 12.18 10.73
C SER A 81 15.28 10.68 10.68
N GLY A 82 16.55 10.26 10.72
CA GLY A 82 16.96 8.86 10.70
C GLY A 82 17.72 8.47 9.44
N ASP A 83 17.95 7.17 9.27
CA ASP A 83 18.61 6.60 8.08
C ASP A 83 17.70 5.57 7.40
N TRP A 84 17.18 5.92 6.23
CA TRP A 84 16.32 5.04 5.45
C TRP A 84 17.03 3.75 5.01
N ARG A 85 18.38 3.76 4.91
CA ARG A 85 19.15 2.56 4.55
C ARG A 85 19.28 1.57 5.69
N ALA A 86 19.13 2.04 6.93
CA ALA A 86 19.14 1.19 8.12
C ALA A 86 17.74 0.82 8.63
N THR A 87 16.68 1.41 8.06
CA THR A 87 15.29 1.17 8.45
C THR A 87 14.78 -0.14 7.84
N GLY A 88 14.37 -1.09 8.68
CA GLY A 88 13.83 -2.37 8.26
C GLY A 88 12.39 -2.30 7.73
N PHE A 89 11.95 -3.35 7.04
CA PHE A 89 10.55 -3.55 6.66
C PHE A 89 9.63 -3.61 7.90
N ALA A 90 10.10 -4.30 8.95
CA ALA A 90 9.38 -4.40 10.22
C ALA A 90 9.31 -3.05 10.97
N ASP A 91 10.30 -2.15 10.82
CA ASP A 91 10.25 -0.81 11.37
C ASP A 91 9.13 0.00 10.70
N ASN A 92 9.05 -0.02 9.35
CA ASN A 92 7.98 0.64 8.60
C ASN A 92 6.59 0.13 9.02
N ARG A 93 6.46 -1.17 9.31
CA ARG A 93 5.22 -1.79 9.79
C ARG A 93 4.83 -1.26 11.19
N ARG A 94 5.80 -1.15 12.12
CA ARG A 94 5.57 -0.58 13.45
C ARG A 94 5.22 0.89 13.39
N ASP A 95 5.90 1.66 12.54
CA ASP A 95 5.62 3.07 12.32
C ASP A 95 4.21 3.29 11.77
N ALA A 96 3.76 2.42 10.85
CA ALA A 96 2.39 2.46 10.34
C ALA A 96 1.35 2.19 11.44
N ALA A 97 1.63 1.24 12.35
CA ALA A 97 0.77 1.00 13.50
C ALA A 97 0.76 2.18 14.49
N ALA A 98 1.90 2.83 14.72
CA ALA A 98 1.98 4.04 15.54
C ALA A 98 1.18 5.20 14.90
N ALA A 99 1.26 5.36 13.56
CA ALA A 99 0.49 6.36 12.84
C ALA A 99 -1.04 6.12 12.94
N LEU A 100 -1.47 4.87 12.87
CA LEU A 100 -2.87 4.49 13.06
C LEU A 100 -3.35 4.87 14.48
N ARG A 101 -2.58 4.52 15.51
CA ARG A 101 -2.91 4.89 16.90
C ARG A 101 -2.96 6.40 17.11
N ALA A 102 -1.98 7.14 16.57
CA ALA A 102 -1.94 8.59 16.67
C ALA A 102 -3.14 9.25 15.96
N LEU A 103 -3.61 8.68 14.86
CA LEU A 103 -4.80 9.14 14.14
C LEU A 103 -6.07 8.90 14.96
N ALA A 104 -6.19 7.72 15.60
CA ALA A 104 -7.37 7.30 16.33
C ALA A 104 -7.66 8.12 17.62
N VAL A 105 -6.64 8.73 18.21
CA VAL A 105 -6.82 9.55 19.44
C VAL A 105 -7.08 11.03 19.17
N ARG A 106 -7.17 11.43 17.91
CA ARG A 106 -7.42 12.83 17.57
C ARG A 106 -8.90 13.21 17.79
N PRO A 107 -9.17 14.39 18.38
CA PRO A 107 -10.55 14.83 18.65
C PRO A 107 -11.35 15.18 17.38
N ASP A 108 -10.67 15.48 16.28
CA ASP A 108 -11.26 15.81 14.99
C ASP A 108 -11.48 14.58 14.08
N ILE A 109 -11.17 13.36 14.60
CA ILE A 109 -11.29 12.09 13.87
C ILE A 109 -12.25 11.14 14.60
N ARG A 110 -13.07 10.45 13.83
CA ARG A 110 -13.89 9.34 14.29
C ARG A 110 -13.04 8.08 14.44
N ALA A 111 -12.74 7.70 15.69
CA ALA A 111 -11.91 6.53 15.98
C ALA A 111 -12.52 5.19 15.50
N ASP A 112 -13.86 5.14 15.31
CA ASP A 112 -14.60 3.99 14.82
C ASP A 112 -14.72 3.92 13.30
N ALA A 113 -14.20 4.92 12.57
CA ALA A 113 -14.31 5.07 11.13
C ALA A 113 -12.96 5.39 10.46
N ILE A 114 -11.95 4.57 10.74
CA ILE A 114 -10.61 4.72 10.16
C ILE A 114 -10.36 3.62 9.13
N GLY A 115 -10.11 4.02 7.88
CA GLY A 115 -9.65 3.14 6.83
C GLY A 115 -8.12 3.15 6.69
N VAL A 116 -7.57 2.11 6.09
CA VAL A 116 -6.16 2.07 5.69
C VAL A 116 -6.06 1.87 4.19
N VAL A 117 -5.34 2.75 3.51
CA VAL A 117 -5.04 2.63 2.07
C VAL A 117 -3.55 2.39 1.91
N GLY A 118 -3.17 1.31 1.26
CA GLY A 118 -1.78 1.00 0.96
C GLY A 118 -1.52 0.85 -0.53
N HIS A 119 -0.38 1.35 -1.00
CA HIS A 119 0.11 1.13 -2.35
C HIS A 119 1.41 0.32 -2.34
N SER A 120 1.50 -0.74 -3.17
CA SER A 120 2.70 -1.58 -3.29
C SER A 120 3.13 -2.17 -1.93
N GLU A 121 4.34 -1.92 -1.43
CA GLU A 121 4.75 -2.28 -0.07
C GLU A 121 3.78 -1.74 1.00
N GLY A 122 3.25 -0.53 0.81
CA GLY A 122 2.24 0.03 1.69
C GLY A 122 0.96 -0.81 1.76
N ALA A 123 0.60 -1.51 0.68
CA ALA A 123 -0.53 -2.46 0.69
C ALA A 123 -0.22 -3.67 1.59
N VAL A 124 1.02 -4.15 1.61
CA VAL A 124 1.42 -5.24 2.51
C VAL A 124 1.36 -4.79 3.98
N HIS A 125 1.76 -3.56 4.27
CA HIS A 125 1.59 -3.00 5.61
C HIS A 125 0.11 -2.79 5.96
N ALA A 126 -0.73 -2.38 5.00
CA ALA A 126 -2.18 -2.26 5.20
C ALA A 126 -2.84 -3.62 5.49
N MET A 127 -2.39 -4.71 4.87
CA MET A 127 -2.84 -6.07 5.20
C MET A 127 -2.61 -6.39 6.69
N SER A 128 -1.42 -6.06 7.21
CA SER A 128 -1.10 -6.31 8.61
C SER A 128 -1.92 -5.45 9.59
N LEU A 129 -2.31 -4.24 9.18
CA LEU A 129 -3.15 -3.37 9.99
C LEU A 129 -4.63 -3.74 9.89
N GLY A 130 -5.05 -4.49 8.87
CA GLY A 130 -6.44 -4.84 8.65
C GLY A 130 -7.10 -5.67 9.75
N ALA A 131 -6.30 -6.34 10.59
CA ALA A 131 -6.77 -7.03 11.78
C ALA A 131 -6.80 -6.15 13.05
N HIS A 132 -6.33 -4.88 12.97
CA HIS A 132 -6.29 -3.98 14.12
C HIS A 132 -7.71 -3.51 14.48
N PRO A 133 -8.12 -3.55 15.77
CA PRO A 133 -9.48 -3.23 16.19
C PRO A 133 -10.00 -1.84 15.79
N GLY A 134 -9.10 -0.88 15.56
CA GLY A 134 -9.45 0.48 15.15
C GLY A 134 -9.59 0.67 13.64
N VAL A 135 -9.43 -0.39 12.83
CA VAL A 135 -9.59 -0.32 11.35
C VAL A 135 -10.99 -0.75 10.97
N ALA A 136 -11.66 0.06 10.15
CA ALA A 136 -13.01 -0.19 9.65
C ALA A 136 -13.05 -0.68 8.19
N ALA A 137 -12.02 -0.37 7.38
CA ALA A 137 -11.93 -0.77 5.99
C ALA A 137 -10.48 -0.75 5.49
N VAL A 138 -10.15 -1.59 4.50
CA VAL A 138 -8.81 -1.68 3.92
C VAL A 138 -8.86 -1.56 2.40
N VAL A 139 -7.97 -0.75 1.82
CA VAL A 139 -7.77 -0.66 0.37
C VAL A 139 -6.34 -1.06 0.02
N LEU A 140 -6.20 -2.03 -0.87
CA LEU A 140 -4.94 -2.59 -1.33
C LEU A 140 -4.72 -2.23 -2.80
N LEU A 141 -3.84 -1.28 -3.06
CA LEU A 141 -3.47 -0.86 -4.42
C LEU A 141 -2.16 -1.54 -4.83
N ALA A 142 -2.21 -2.41 -5.82
CA ALA A 142 -1.05 -3.14 -6.32
C ALA A 142 -0.28 -3.87 -5.20
N GLY A 143 -0.99 -4.56 -4.30
CA GLY A 143 -0.42 -5.40 -3.24
C GLY A 143 -0.20 -6.83 -3.71
N PHE A 144 0.88 -7.47 -3.26
CA PHE A 144 1.13 -8.88 -3.54
C PHE A 144 0.64 -9.79 -2.41
N ALA A 145 0.28 -11.05 -2.74
CA ALA A 145 -0.26 -12.04 -1.81
C ALA A 145 0.55 -13.35 -1.80
N ARG A 146 1.85 -13.24 -1.96
CA ARG A 146 2.80 -14.36 -1.96
C ARG A 146 4.02 -14.00 -1.11
N LEU A 147 4.88 -14.98 -0.85
CA LEU A 147 6.16 -14.73 -0.18
C LEU A 147 6.91 -13.58 -0.88
N GLY A 148 7.47 -12.64 -0.12
CA GLY A 148 8.16 -11.48 -0.66
C GLY A 148 9.28 -11.82 -1.64
N GLU A 149 10.00 -12.94 -1.42
CA GLU A 149 10.99 -13.43 -2.38
C GLU A 149 10.35 -13.80 -3.73
N ASP A 150 9.20 -14.48 -3.72
CA ASP A 150 8.50 -14.87 -4.95
C ASP A 150 7.97 -13.65 -5.69
N ALA A 151 7.47 -12.65 -4.96
CA ALA A 151 7.03 -11.38 -5.53
C ALA A 151 8.19 -10.65 -6.24
N LEU A 152 9.37 -10.55 -5.60
CA LEU A 152 10.54 -9.92 -6.19
C LEU A 152 11.10 -10.71 -7.39
N ARG A 153 11.06 -12.04 -7.34
CA ARG A 153 11.46 -12.89 -8.49
C ARG A 153 10.54 -12.71 -9.68
N TRP A 154 9.24 -12.63 -9.45
CA TRP A 154 8.26 -12.34 -10.49
C TRP A 154 8.51 -10.96 -11.12
N GLN A 155 8.67 -9.91 -10.29
CA GLN A 155 9.00 -8.56 -10.75
C GLN A 155 10.28 -8.54 -11.59
N ALA A 156 11.35 -9.19 -11.13
CA ALA A 156 12.61 -9.29 -11.86
C ALA A 156 12.41 -9.99 -13.22
N GLY A 157 11.58 -11.03 -13.27
CA GLY A 157 11.20 -11.72 -14.51
C GLY A 157 10.48 -10.80 -15.51
N MET A 158 9.55 -9.96 -15.01
CA MET A 158 8.82 -9.00 -15.86
C MET A 158 9.77 -7.91 -16.41
N ILE A 159 10.65 -7.36 -15.57
CA ILE A 159 11.63 -6.36 -15.99
C ILE A 159 12.62 -6.96 -17.03
N ALA A 160 13.02 -8.22 -16.84
CA ALA A 160 13.92 -8.91 -17.76
C ALA A 160 13.32 -9.08 -19.17
N ARG A 161 11.99 -9.16 -19.31
CA ARG A 161 11.32 -9.21 -20.63
C ARG A 161 11.48 -7.92 -21.43
N ASP A 162 11.69 -6.81 -20.75
CA ASP A 162 11.90 -5.50 -21.35
C ASP A 162 13.33 -5.28 -21.84
N LEU A 163 14.28 -6.16 -21.51
CA LEU A 163 15.66 -6.01 -21.92
C LEU A 163 15.80 -6.14 -23.44
N PRO A 164 16.72 -5.35 -24.07
CA PRO A 164 17.00 -5.46 -25.50
C PRO A 164 17.41 -6.88 -25.89
N ALA A 165 17.09 -7.29 -27.12
CA ALA A 165 17.42 -8.62 -27.62
C ALA A 165 18.91 -8.97 -27.49
N LEU A 166 19.79 -7.97 -27.67
CA LEU A 166 21.24 -8.10 -27.51
C LEU A 166 21.70 -8.47 -26.09
N VAL A 167 20.90 -8.15 -25.06
CA VAL A 167 21.22 -8.46 -23.65
C VAL A 167 20.67 -9.84 -23.23
N ARG A 168 19.71 -10.39 -23.98
CA ARG A 168 19.06 -11.67 -23.64
C ARG A 168 20.02 -12.85 -23.47
N PRO A 169 21.09 -13.02 -24.25
CA PRO A 169 22.06 -14.09 -24.03
C PRO A 169 22.78 -14.00 -22.67
N LEU A 170 22.85 -12.80 -22.07
CA LEU A 170 23.47 -12.58 -20.75
C LEU A 170 22.51 -12.83 -19.58
N LEU A 171 21.21 -13.01 -19.84
CA LEU A 171 20.20 -13.20 -18.79
C LEU A 171 20.51 -14.34 -17.82
N PRO A 172 20.99 -15.53 -18.24
CA PRO A 172 21.35 -16.58 -17.31
C PRO A 172 22.47 -16.15 -16.32
N ALA A 173 23.50 -15.47 -16.83
CA ALA A 173 24.59 -14.98 -15.98
C ALA A 173 24.14 -13.87 -15.05
N LEU A 174 23.28 -12.93 -15.52
CA LEU A 174 22.70 -11.86 -14.71
C LEU A 174 21.80 -12.44 -13.61
N ARG A 175 20.99 -13.46 -13.91
CA ARG A 175 20.17 -14.17 -12.93
C ARG A 175 21.03 -14.86 -11.87
N ALA A 176 22.06 -15.60 -12.29
CA ALA A 176 22.99 -16.26 -11.38
C ALA A 176 23.70 -15.26 -10.45
N LEU A 177 24.08 -14.09 -10.98
CA LEU A 177 24.64 -13.00 -10.17
C LEU A 177 23.61 -12.46 -9.18
N ALA A 178 22.38 -12.19 -9.63
CA ALA A 178 21.28 -11.71 -8.75
C ALA A 178 21.00 -12.73 -7.63
N ASP A 179 20.91 -14.02 -7.94
CA ASP A 179 20.70 -15.08 -6.97
C ASP A 179 21.83 -15.15 -5.93
N ARG A 180 23.09 -15.01 -6.36
CA ARG A 180 24.26 -14.96 -5.44
C ARG A 180 24.19 -13.73 -4.53
N GLN A 181 23.84 -12.55 -5.06
CA GLN A 181 23.69 -11.35 -4.25
C GLN A 181 22.55 -11.47 -3.28
N LEU A 182 21.42 -12.05 -3.69
CA LEU A 182 20.27 -12.31 -2.83
C LEU A 182 20.62 -13.29 -1.70
N ALA A 183 21.31 -14.39 -2.01
CA ALA A 183 21.81 -15.35 -1.01
C ALA A 183 22.73 -14.67 0.00
N ARG A 184 23.64 -13.79 -0.47
CA ARG A 184 24.52 -13.02 0.40
C ARG A 184 23.74 -12.05 1.31
N ILE A 185 22.74 -11.35 0.78
CA ILE A 185 21.88 -10.46 1.58
C ILE A 185 21.14 -11.24 2.67
N LYS A 186 20.62 -12.42 2.35
CA LYS A 186 19.92 -13.28 3.32
C LYS A 186 20.78 -13.70 4.50
N THR A 187 22.09 -13.84 4.31
CA THR A 187 23.04 -14.29 5.35
C THR A 187 23.74 -13.15 6.08
N THR A 188 23.65 -11.90 5.61
CA THR A 188 24.27 -10.77 6.32
C THR A 188 23.46 -10.36 7.54
N SER A 189 24.14 -9.95 8.61
CA SER A 189 23.53 -9.38 9.83
C SER A 189 23.52 -7.85 9.84
N THR A 190 24.17 -7.20 8.86
CA THR A 190 24.25 -5.74 8.81
C THR A 190 22.98 -5.11 8.22
N ASP A 191 22.68 -3.88 8.62
CA ASP A 191 21.54 -3.14 8.07
C ASP A 191 21.79 -2.71 6.63
N VAL A 192 23.06 -2.37 6.32
CA VAL A 192 23.49 -1.94 4.99
C VAL A 192 24.49 -2.93 4.43
N ALA A 193 24.31 -3.35 3.18
CA ALA A 193 25.27 -4.17 2.43
C ALA A 193 25.60 -3.51 1.09
N ARG A 194 26.78 -3.79 0.55
CA ARG A 194 27.15 -3.34 -0.80
C ARG A 194 26.82 -4.43 -1.82
N VAL A 195 25.93 -4.09 -2.75
CA VAL A 195 25.59 -4.93 -3.91
C VAL A 195 26.20 -4.29 -5.14
N VAL A 196 27.13 -4.99 -5.78
CA VAL A 196 27.91 -4.47 -6.92
C VAL A 196 28.49 -3.05 -6.62
N GLY A 197 29.02 -2.87 -5.40
CA GLY A 197 29.61 -1.59 -4.95
C GLY A 197 28.61 -0.53 -4.46
N VAL A 198 27.32 -0.69 -4.70
CA VAL A 198 26.28 0.26 -4.31
C VAL A 198 25.72 -0.10 -2.91
N PRO A 199 25.65 0.85 -1.97
CA PRO A 199 25.05 0.60 -0.66
C PRO A 199 23.54 0.39 -0.80
N MET A 200 23.04 -0.74 -0.28
CA MET A 200 21.62 -1.11 -0.23
C MET A 200 21.17 -1.35 1.19
N ASN A 201 19.90 -1.09 1.46
CA ASN A 201 19.25 -1.48 2.70
C ASN A 201 19.07 -3.01 2.73
N ALA A 202 20.03 -3.69 3.36
CA ALA A 202 20.06 -5.15 3.42
C ALA A 202 19.07 -5.69 4.46
N ARG A 203 18.83 -4.96 5.55
CA ARG A 203 17.85 -5.32 6.58
C ARG A 203 16.45 -5.33 6.00
N TRP A 204 16.04 -4.25 5.36
CA TRP A 204 14.74 -4.17 4.70
C TRP A 204 14.55 -5.30 3.69
N MET A 205 15.58 -5.54 2.86
CA MET A 205 15.52 -6.59 1.85
C MET A 205 15.36 -7.99 2.48
N ARG A 206 16.12 -8.33 3.54
CA ARG A 206 15.98 -9.62 4.24
C ARG A 206 14.58 -9.80 4.81
N GLU A 207 14.10 -8.77 5.51
CA GLU A 207 12.79 -8.80 6.15
C GLU A 207 11.66 -8.92 5.11
N LEU A 208 11.73 -8.17 4.00
CA LEU A 208 10.77 -8.28 2.91
C LEU A 208 10.79 -9.66 2.24
N LEU A 209 11.98 -10.20 1.95
CA LEU A 209 12.13 -11.50 1.30
C LEU A 209 11.50 -12.64 2.12
N SER A 210 11.59 -12.56 3.43
CA SER A 210 11.04 -13.56 4.36
C SER A 210 9.58 -13.30 4.75
N HIS A 211 9.03 -12.14 4.39
CA HIS A 211 7.66 -11.80 4.75
C HIS A 211 6.65 -12.51 3.86
N ASP A 212 5.71 -13.18 4.49
CA ASP A 212 4.55 -13.80 3.85
C ASP A 212 3.28 -13.05 4.29
N PRO A 213 2.59 -12.31 3.41
CA PRO A 213 1.40 -11.55 3.77
C PRO A 213 0.13 -12.41 3.90
N ARG A 214 0.17 -13.68 3.53
CA ARG A 214 -1.02 -14.56 3.54
C ARG A 214 -1.63 -14.74 4.93
N PRO A 215 -0.85 -14.89 6.02
CA PRO A 215 -1.39 -14.88 7.38
C PRO A 215 -2.06 -13.55 7.75
N ASP A 216 -1.51 -12.40 7.32
CA ASP A 216 -2.11 -11.09 7.56
C ASP A 216 -3.48 -11.00 6.87
N LEU A 217 -3.57 -11.38 5.57
CA LEU A 217 -4.83 -11.43 4.81
C LEU A 217 -5.88 -12.32 5.47
N ALA A 218 -5.50 -13.51 5.96
CA ALA A 218 -6.40 -14.45 6.61
C ALA A 218 -6.99 -13.92 7.94
N ASN A 219 -6.40 -12.87 8.50
CA ASN A 219 -6.85 -12.25 9.74
C ASN A 219 -7.73 -11.00 9.55
N ILE A 220 -7.87 -10.48 8.32
CA ILE A 220 -8.71 -9.30 8.04
C ILE A 220 -10.18 -9.71 8.13
N ARG A 221 -10.96 -8.99 8.94
CA ARG A 221 -12.40 -9.21 9.13
C ARG A 221 -13.25 -8.05 8.64
N VAL A 222 -12.63 -6.93 8.31
CA VAL A 222 -13.27 -5.73 7.79
C VAL A 222 -13.35 -5.79 6.25
N PRO A 223 -14.21 -5.00 5.60
CA PRO A 223 -14.29 -4.94 4.15
C PRO A 223 -12.95 -4.58 3.51
N VAL A 224 -12.62 -5.25 2.41
CA VAL A 224 -11.39 -5.05 1.63
C VAL A 224 -11.72 -4.71 0.19
N LEU A 225 -11.10 -3.65 -0.33
CA LEU A 225 -11.03 -3.35 -1.76
C LEU A 225 -9.60 -3.59 -2.24
N ALA A 226 -9.40 -4.50 -3.19
CA ALA A 226 -8.09 -4.75 -3.80
C ALA A 226 -8.09 -4.42 -5.28
N ILE A 227 -7.17 -3.55 -5.71
CA ILE A 227 -7.06 -3.10 -7.11
C ILE A 227 -5.64 -3.30 -7.61
N THR A 228 -5.48 -3.97 -8.75
CA THR A 228 -4.18 -4.11 -9.43
C THR A 228 -4.35 -3.86 -10.93
N GLY A 229 -3.36 -3.24 -11.53
CA GLY A 229 -3.36 -2.95 -12.95
C GLY A 229 -3.05 -4.19 -13.81
N GLY A 230 -3.78 -4.37 -14.92
CA GLY A 230 -3.47 -5.41 -15.90
C GLY A 230 -2.14 -5.19 -16.62
N LYS A 231 -1.56 -3.99 -16.53
CA LYS A 231 -0.24 -3.60 -17.05
C LYS A 231 0.81 -3.46 -15.96
N ASP A 232 0.52 -3.93 -14.75
CA ASP A 232 1.49 -3.93 -13.67
C ASP A 232 2.65 -4.89 -14.01
N VAL A 233 3.89 -4.41 -13.88
CA VAL A 233 5.11 -5.18 -14.09
C VAL A 233 5.92 -5.34 -12.80
N GLN A 234 5.39 -4.86 -11.68
CA GLN A 234 6.02 -4.96 -10.36
C GLN A 234 5.27 -5.92 -9.44
N VAL A 235 3.94 -5.98 -9.54
CA VAL A 235 3.09 -6.90 -8.81
C VAL A 235 2.27 -7.72 -9.79
N ASP A 236 2.19 -9.03 -9.56
CA ASP A 236 1.41 -9.94 -10.39
C ASP A 236 -0.09 -9.68 -10.20
N PRO A 237 -0.84 -9.29 -11.24
CA PRO A 237 -2.28 -9.12 -11.12
C PRO A 237 -3.04 -10.39 -10.68
N ALA A 238 -2.44 -11.57 -10.80
CA ALA A 238 -3.01 -12.82 -10.31
C ALA A 238 -3.07 -12.90 -8.78
N ASP A 239 -2.31 -12.07 -8.06
CA ASP A 239 -2.39 -11.98 -6.61
C ASP A 239 -3.76 -11.49 -6.10
N LEU A 240 -4.57 -10.84 -6.95
CA LEU A 240 -5.95 -10.49 -6.63
C LEU A 240 -6.83 -11.72 -6.32
N ASP A 241 -6.61 -12.82 -7.02
CA ASP A 241 -7.35 -14.07 -6.78
C ASP A 241 -6.97 -14.68 -5.43
N GLU A 242 -5.69 -14.58 -5.05
CA GLU A 242 -5.20 -15.04 -3.76
C GLU A 242 -5.71 -14.16 -2.62
N ILE A 243 -5.74 -12.82 -2.79
CA ILE A 243 -6.36 -11.90 -1.83
C ILE A 243 -7.82 -12.27 -1.62
N ARG A 244 -8.59 -12.46 -2.69
CA ARG A 244 -10.01 -12.86 -2.62
C ARG A 244 -10.20 -14.18 -1.89
N ARG A 245 -9.32 -15.14 -2.10
CA ARG A 245 -9.39 -16.47 -1.48
C ARG A 245 -9.07 -16.44 0.02
N LEU A 246 -8.15 -15.58 0.45
CA LEU A 246 -7.61 -15.59 1.80
C LEU A 246 -8.38 -14.71 2.77
N VAL A 247 -8.91 -13.58 2.31
CA VAL A 247 -9.69 -12.67 3.17
C VAL A 247 -11.03 -13.32 3.51
N PRO A 248 -11.32 -13.59 4.79
CA PRO A 248 -12.55 -14.29 5.18
C PRO A 248 -13.79 -13.40 5.21
N GLY A 249 -13.59 -12.07 5.17
CA GLY A 249 -14.65 -11.07 5.15
C GLY A 249 -15.09 -10.69 3.74
N GLU A 250 -15.80 -9.57 3.64
CA GLU A 250 -16.18 -9.00 2.35
C GLU A 250 -14.95 -8.51 1.60
N VAL A 251 -14.76 -8.99 0.37
CA VAL A 251 -13.64 -8.58 -0.48
C VAL A 251 -14.10 -8.28 -1.90
N GLU A 252 -13.80 -7.09 -2.35
CA GLU A 252 -14.01 -6.63 -3.72
C GLU A 252 -12.67 -6.52 -4.42
N VAL A 253 -12.50 -7.14 -5.59
CA VAL A 253 -11.25 -7.12 -6.34
C VAL A 253 -11.46 -6.59 -7.75
N HIS A 254 -10.57 -5.72 -8.22
CA HIS A 254 -10.60 -5.15 -9.56
C HIS A 254 -9.24 -5.26 -10.24
N ARG A 255 -9.23 -5.93 -11.39
CA ARG A 255 -8.11 -5.87 -12.33
C ARG A 255 -8.44 -4.85 -13.41
N ILE A 256 -7.83 -3.66 -13.34
CA ILE A 256 -8.05 -2.60 -14.33
C ILE A 256 -7.13 -2.82 -15.53
N PRO A 257 -7.65 -3.11 -16.75
CA PRO A 257 -6.86 -3.64 -17.87
C PRO A 257 -5.63 -2.81 -18.24
N ASP A 258 -5.78 -1.49 -18.36
CA ASP A 258 -4.72 -0.58 -18.81
C ASP A 258 -3.97 0.14 -17.69
N LEU A 259 -4.28 -0.16 -16.44
CA LEU A 259 -3.61 0.44 -15.29
C LEU A 259 -2.24 -0.20 -15.10
N THR A 260 -1.24 0.63 -14.81
CA THR A 260 0.13 0.22 -14.47
C THR A 260 0.36 0.27 -12.95
N HIS A 261 1.50 -0.22 -12.49
CA HIS A 261 1.92 -0.09 -11.08
C HIS A 261 1.96 1.36 -10.57
N LEU A 262 2.20 2.29 -11.47
CA LEU A 262 2.20 3.72 -11.15
C LEU A 262 0.79 4.32 -10.99
N LEU A 263 -0.26 3.50 -11.08
CA LEU A 263 -1.67 3.93 -11.05
C LEU A 263 -2.02 4.94 -12.16
N ARG A 264 -1.42 4.75 -13.33
CA ARG A 264 -1.68 5.51 -14.56
C ARG A 264 -2.02 4.54 -15.68
N ARG A 265 -2.93 4.94 -16.55
CA ARG A 265 -3.29 4.11 -17.70
C ARG A 265 -2.23 4.17 -18.80
N ASP A 266 -1.86 3.01 -19.31
CA ASP A 266 -1.01 2.84 -20.48
C ASP A 266 -1.65 1.84 -21.46
N PRO A 267 -2.18 2.30 -22.62
CA PRO A 267 -2.75 1.41 -23.62
C PRO A 267 -1.70 0.53 -24.32
N GLY A 268 -0.42 0.85 -24.12
CA GLY A 268 0.71 0.11 -24.69
C GLY A 268 0.91 -1.28 -24.09
N ARG A 269 2.01 -1.93 -24.46
CA ARG A 269 2.42 -3.20 -23.86
C ARG A 269 2.90 -2.97 -22.42
N PRO A 270 2.68 -3.93 -21.50
CA PRO A 270 3.21 -3.85 -20.15
C PRO A 270 4.74 -3.66 -20.19
N SER A 271 5.25 -2.55 -19.66
CA SER A 271 6.67 -2.23 -19.71
C SER A 271 7.06 -1.15 -18.71
N ALA A 272 8.16 -1.36 -17.96
CA ALA A 272 8.73 -0.33 -17.11
C ALA A 272 9.36 0.83 -17.91
N ARG A 273 9.63 0.66 -19.20
CA ARG A 273 10.19 1.72 -20.06
C ARG A 273 9.22 2.88 -20.28
N SER A 274 7.92 2.66 -20.12
CA SER A 274 6.90 3.72 -20.21
C SER A 274 6.85 4.62 -18.97
N TYR A 275 7.42 4.19 -17.84
CA TYR A 275 7.32 4.88 -16.55
C TYR A 275 7.75 6.35 -16.57
N PRO A 276 8.91 6.75 -17.18
CA PRO A 276 9.28 8.16 -17.23
C PRO A 276 8.25 9.05 -17.92
N ARG A 277 7.56 8.52 -18.94
CA ARG A 277 6.47 9.22 -19.62
C ARG A 277 5.21 9.27 -18.77
N LEU A 278 4.86 8.15 -18.13
CA LEU A 278 3.65 8.02 -17.32
C LEU A 278 3.71 8.90 -16.08
N LEU A 279 4.86 9.05 -15.44
CA LEU A 279 5.06 9.92 -14.28
C LEU A 279 4.80 11.41 -14.56
N ARG A 280 4.74 11.81 -15.83
CA ARG A 280 4.33 13.17 -16.24
C ARG A 280 2.81 13.34 -16.32
N ARG A 281 2.05 12.26 -16.17
CA ARG A 281 0.59 12.27 -16.18
C ARG A 281 0.08 12.21 -14.73
N PRO A 282 -1.12 12.72 -14.46
CA PRO A 282 -1.74 12.55 -13.15
C PRO A 282 -2.04 11.06 -12.87
N VAL A 283 -2.24 10.72 -11.61
CA VAL A 283 -2.87 9.46 -11.19
C VAL A 283 -4.23 9.33 -11.84
N ASP A 284 -4.64 8.11 -12.18
CA ASP A 284 -5.93 7.83 -12.82
C ASP A 284 -7.10 8.36 -11.98
N ALA A 285 -7.89 9.27 -12.55
CA ALA A 285 -8.96 9.93 -11.82
C ALA A 285 -10.12 8.98 -11.49
N ASP A 286 -10.40 8.01 -12.36
CA ASP A 286 -11.46 7.03 -12.12
C ASP A 286 -11.08 6.11 -10.94
N LEU A 287 -9.80 5.71 -10.85
CA LEU A 287 -9.28 4.98 -9.71
C LEU A 287 -9.42 5.77 -8.41
N LEU A 288 -9.03 7.06 -8.42
CA LEU A 288 -9.15 7.90 -7.23
C LEU A 288 -10.60 8.05 -6.78
N ALA A 289 -11.53 8.26 -7.72
CA ALA A 289 -12.96 8.35 -7.44
C ALA A 289 -13.53 7.01 -6.92
N GLN A 290 -13.12 5.88 -7.51
CA GLN A 290 -13.53 4.55 -7.05
C GLN A 290 -13.09 4.29 -5.61
N VAL A 291 -11.83 4.57 -5.28
CA VAL A 291 -11.30 4.39 -3.92
C VAL A 291 -12.02 5.31 -2.93
N ALA A 292 -12.19 6.59 -3.26
CA ALA A 292 -12.84 7.55 -2.38
C ALA A 292 -14.31 7.21 -2.15
N GLY A 293 -15.07 6.90 -3.21
CA GLY A 293 -16.47 6.52 -3.13
C GLY A 293 -16.69 5.23 -2.36
N TRP A 294 -15.85 4.22 -2.56
CA TRP A 294 -15.92 2.96 -1.83
C TRP A 294 -15.68 3.17 -0.33
N LEU A 295 -14.64 3.93 0.04
CA LEU A 295 -14.36 4.25 1.43
C LEU A 295 -15.45 5.12 2.06
N ALA A 296 -16.00 6.09 1.32
CA ALA A 296 -17.07 6.94 1.80
C ALA A 296 -18.32 6.12 2.18
N HIS A 297 -18.64 5.10 1.39
CA HIS A 297 -19.73 4.19 1.72
C HIS A 297 -19.43 3.40 2.99
N ARG A 298 -18.25 2.80 3.10
CA ARG A 298 -17.86 1.93 4.23
C ARG A 298 -17.60 2.66 5.54
N LEU A 299 -17.10 3.90 5.51
CA LEU A 299 -16.77 4.67 6.70
C LEU A 299 -17.93 5.54 7.22
N ARG A 300 -19.03 5.67 6.45
CA ARG A 300 -20.27 6.34 6.90
C ARG A 300 -21.17 5.42 7.72
N GLU A 301 -21.20 4.15 7.40
CA GLU A 301 -21.97 3.15 8.13
C GLU A 301 -21.39 2.97 9.54
N THR A 302 -22.23 3.08 10.57
CA THR A 302 -21.78 2.77 11.93
C THR A 302 -21.64 1.25 12.09
N PRO A 303 -20.73 0.76 12.97
CA PRO A 303 -20.60 -0.68 13.26
C PRO A 303 -21.90 -1.35 13.70
N GLN A 304 -22.87 -0.59 14.22
CA GLN A 304 -24.20 -1.07 14.58
C GLN A 304 -25.07 -1.36 13.36
N GLU A 305 -25.01 -0.52 12.32
CA GLU A 305 -25.78 -0.71 11.08
C GLU A 305 -25.26 -1.91 10.27
N ILE A 306 -23.94 -2.10 10.22
CA ILE A 306 -23.30 -3.26 9.57
C ILE A 306 -23.71 -4.57 10.26
N ARG A 307 -23.78 -4.60 11.61
CA ARG A 307 -24.23 -5.77 12.37
C ARG A 307 -25.73 -6.04 12.22
N ALA A 308 -26.54 -5.03 11.99
CA ALA A 308 -27.98 -5.16 11.77
C ALA A 308 -28.28 -5.70 10.36
N ALA A 309 -27.57 -5.23 9.33
CA ALA A 309 -27.73 -5.71 7.95
C ALA A 309 -27.30 -7.18 7.77
N GLY A 310 -26.27 -7.64 8.50
CA GLY A 310 -25.80 -9.04 8.47
C GLY A 310 -26.69 -10.03 9.24
N ARG A 311 -27.73 -9.56 9.95
CA ARG A 311 -28.72 -10.38 10.68
C ARG A 311 -30.11 -10.45 10.04
N ALA A 312 -30.29 -9.82 8.88
CA ALA A 312 -31.54 -9.95 8.14
C ALA A 312 -31.62 -11.38 7.58
N ASP A 313 -32.51 -12.21 8.20
CA ASP A 313 -32.85 -13.55 7.74
C ASP A 313 -33.32 -13.52 6.28
N PRO A 314 -33.04 -14.57 5.49
CA PRO A 314 -33.64 -14.70 4.17
C PRO A 314 -35.16 -14.74 4.29
N PRO A 315 -35.94 -14.16 3.35
CA PRO A 315 -37.39 -14.11 3.41
C PRO A 315 -37.94 -15.54 3.51
N GLY A 316 -38.68 -15.79 4.59
CA GLY A 316 -39.24 -17.07 4.89
C GLY A 316 -40.02 -17.68 3.73
N GLY A 317 -39.64 -18.88 3.36
CA GLY A 317 -40.37 -19.69 2.38
C GLY A 317 -41.78 -19.90 2.79
N THR A 318 -42.73 -19.40 2.01
CA THR A 318 -44.14 -19.70 2.08
C THR A 318 -44.36 -21.20 2.02
N LYS A 319 -44.75 -21.79 3.13
CA LYS A 319 -45.35 -23.13 3.16
C LYS A 319 -46.74 -23.02 2.54
N THR A 320 -46.91 -23.52 1.34
CA THR A 320 -48.21 -23.85 0.77
C THR A 320 -48.64 -25.21 1.33
N SER A 321 -49.77 -25.21 1.98
CA SER A 321 -50.55 -26.40 2.39
C SER A 321 -51.18 -27.04 1.16
#